data_be680082813080f821e71a2a17b83e19
#
_entry.id   be680082813080f821e71a2a17b83e19
#
_cell.length_a   1.000
_cell.length_b   1.000
_cell.length_c   1.000
_cell.angle_alpha   90.00
_cell.angle_beta   90.00
_cell.angle_gamma   90.00
#
_symmetry.space_group_name_H-M   'P 1'
#
loop_
_entity.id
_entity.type
_entity.pdbx_description
1 polymer ?
#
loop_
_entity_poly.entity_id
_entity_poly.type
_entity_poly.pdbx_seq_one_letter_code
_entity_poly.pdbx_strand_id
1 'polypeptide(L)'
;MPVRALAPGRQLRYAFAPAKPVCIDTRLATQYRGPLMAMSREDLLGYLARLGVETQTVEHPPLFTVEDSRKLRGEIPGAHTKNLFLKCKKGQLWLVTALEDASIDLKSLHHKLGSGRLSFGSAELLGEVLGVTPGAVSTFGVINDTENRVSVVLDEGLMRFDRINLHPLVNTATIGISREGLISFLRSCGHPPKILALGETV
;
A
#
# COMPACT_ATOMS: atom_id res chain seq x y z
N MET A 1 -30.59 41.29 -16.80
CA MET A 1 -29.32 40.65 -17.14
C MET A 1 -29.41 39.19 -16.68
N PRO A 2 -29.45 38.19 -17.56
CA PRO A 2 -29.62 36.80 -17.12
C PRO A 2 -28.30 36.19 -16.67
N VAL A 3 -28.33 35.46 -15.56
CA VAL A 3 -27.25 34.70 -14.98
C VAL A 3 -26.99 33.48 -15.83
N ARG A 4 -25.74 33.34 -16.32
CA ARG A 4 -25.29 32.27 -17.17
C ARG A 4 -25.06 31.01 -16.32
N ALA A 5 -25.79 29.92 -16.62
CA ALA A 5 -25.60 28.60 -15.99
C ALA A 5 -24.24 28.01 -16.35
N LEU A 6 -23.51 27.55 -15.33
CA LEU A 6 -22.27 26.78 -15.47
C LEU A 6 -22.59 25.35 -15.95
N ALA A 7 -21.88 24.90 -16.97
CA ALA A 7 -22.02 23.59 -17.56
C ALA A 7 -21.52 22.46 -16.61
N PRO A 8 -22.09 21.24 -16.67
CA PRO A 8 -21.72 20.13 -15.81
C PRO A 8 -20.31 19.61 -16.13
N GLY A 9 -19.60 19.24 -15.06
CA GLY A 9 -18.18 18.89 -15.04
C GLY A 9 -17.78 17.80 -16.02
N ARG A 10 -16.67 18.05 -16.71
CA ARG A 10 -15.94 17.04 -17.49
C ARG A 10 -15.41 15.96 -16.53
N GLN A 11 -15.87 14.72 -16.71
CA GLN A 11 -15.19 13.56 -16.17
C GLN A 11 -13.80 13.48 -16.81
N LEU A 12 -12.76 13.71 -16.05
CA LEU A 12 -11.39 13.44 -16.44
C LEU A 12 -11.21 11.92 -16.57
N ARG A 13 -11.34 11.43 -17.80
CA ARG A 13 -10.91 10.07 -18.15
C ARG A 13 -9.38 10.11 -18.16
N TYR A 14 -8.76 9.57 -17.12
CA TYR A 14 -7.33 9.28 -17.12
C TYR A 14 -7.05 8.19 -18.15
N ALA A 15 -6.69 8.58 -19.37
CA ALA A 15 -6.16 7.67 -20.37
C ALA A 15 -4.70 7.35 -19.94
N PHE A 16 -4.51 6.22 -19.25
CA PHE A 16 -3.19 5.67 -19.03
C PHE A 16 -2.65 5.17 -20.37
N ALA A 17 -1.65 5.87 -20.91
CA ALA A 17 -0.83 5.30 -21.96
C ALA A 17 -0.18 4.02 -21.40
N PRO A 18 -0.19 2.89 -22.14
CA PRO A 18 0.46 1.68 -21.68
C PRO A 18 1.96 1.95 -21.56
N ALA A 19 2.48 1.95 -20.34
CA ALA A 19 3.91 1.92 -20.10
C ALA A 19 4.46 0.70 -20.84
N LYS A 20 5.56 0.90 -21.61
CA LYS A 20 6.25 -0.22 -22.26
C LYS A 20 6.54 -1.28 -21.20
N PRO A 21 6.29 -2.59 -21.49
CA PRO A 21 6.63 -3.63 -20.55
C PRO A 21 8.14 -3.56 -20.31
N VAL A 22 8.53 -3.19 -19.08
CA VAL A 22 9.88 -3.43 -18.62
C VAL A 22 10.01 -4.95 -18.59
N CYS A 23 10.83 -5.50 -19.48
CA CYS A 23 11.17 -6.93 -19.46
C CYS A 23 11.76 -7.21 -18.08
N ILE A 24 10.94 -7.79 -17.20
CA ILE A 24 11.41 -8.30 -15.92
C ILE A 24 12.32 -9.48 -16.28
N ASP A 25 13.62 -9.32 -16.06
CA ASP A 25 14.53 -10.45 -16.14
C ASP A 25 14.15 -11.42 -15.02
N THR A 26 13.35 -12.43 -15.40
CA THR A 26 12.92 -13.52 -14.52
C THR A 26 14.09 -14.26 -13.87
N ARG A 27 15.33 -14.01 -14.32
CA ARG A 27 16.56 -14.58 -13.72
C ARG A 27 16.89 -13.95 -12.38
N LEU A 28 16.46 -12.70 -12.11
CA LEU A 28 16.68 -12.05 -10.82
C LEU A 28 15.80 -12.64 -9.70
N ALA A 29 14.62 -13.14 -10.03
CA ALA A 29 13.74 -13.82 -9.06
C ALA A 29 14.26 -15.20 -8.65
N THR A 30 15.16 -15.79 -9.42
CA THR A 30 15.66 -17.15 -9.20
C THR A 30 16.92 -17.19 -8.32
N GLN A 31 17.61 -16.07 -8.09
CA GLN A 31 18.83 -16.02 -7.28
C GLN A 31 18.59 -16.01 -5.76
N TYR A 32 17.36 -15.80 -5.30
CA TYR A 32 17.00 -15.77 -3.87
C TYR A 32 16.25 -17.02 -3.40
N ARG A 33 16.52 -18.21 -3.97
CA ARG A 33 16.05 -19.48 -3.41
C ARG A 33 17.00 -20.03 -2.34
N GLY A 34 17.22 -19.24 -1.29
CA GLY A 34 17.61 -19.75 0.03
C GLY A 34 16.35 -20.08 0.87
N PRO A 35 16.45 -20.72 2.05
CA PRO A 35 15.28 -20.91 2.90
C PRO A 35 14.64 -19.55 3.16
N LEU A 36 13.33 -19.46 2.92
CA LEU A 36 12.50 -18.26 2.90
C LEU A 36 12.66 -17.40 4.18
N MET A 37 13.71 -16.62 4.23
CA MET A 37 13.78 -15.49 5.17
C MET A 37 13.00 -14.33 4.54
N ALA A 38 12.08 -13.76 5.31
CA ALA A 38 11.38 -12.57 4.88
C ALA A 38 12.38 -11.47 4.50
N MET A 39 12.09 -10.71 3.45
CA MET A 39 12.90 -9.58 3.00
C MET A 39 13.09 -8.58 4.14
N SER A 40 14.31 -8.15 4.36
CA SER A 40 14.64 -7.10 5.31
C SER A 40 14.28 -5.72 4.75
N ARG A 41 14.36 -4.71 5.60
CA ARG A 41 14.26 -3.32 5.20
C ARG A 41 15.31 -2.95 4.14
N GLU A 42 16.53 -3.39 4.34
CA GLU A 42 17.66 -3.13 3.44
C GLU A 42 17.43 -3.77 2.06
N ASP A 43 16.89 -4.98 2.02
CA ASP A 43 16.52 -5.66 0.78
C ASP A 43 15.43 -4.89 0.03
N LEU A 44 14.40 -4.40 0.76
CA LEU A 44 13.34 -3.56 0.20
C LEU A 44 13.91 -2.27 -0.40
N LEU A 45 14.77 -1.56 0.33
CA LEU A 45 15.39 -0.32 -0.16
C LEU A 45 16.24 -0.59 -1.41
N GLY A 46 17.03 -1.66 -1.40
CA GLY A 46 17.80 -2.10 -2.55
C GLY A 46 16.89 -2.47 -3.75
N TYR A 47 15.73 -3.06 -3.50
CA TYR A 47 14.76 -3.38 -4.54
C TYR A 47 14.17 -2.11 -5.16
N LEU A 48 13.73 -1.15 -4.34
CA LEU A 48 13.20 0.14 -4.81
C LEU A 48 14.23 0.93 -5.61
N ALA A 49 15.49 0.95 -5.17
CA ALA A 49 16.58 1.60 -5.89
C ALA A 49 16.81 0.96 -7.28
N ARG A 50 16.78 -0.37 -7.39
CA ARG A 50 16.87 -1.07 -8.70
C ARG A 50 15.71 -0.78 -9.63
N LEU A 51 14.52 -0.48 -9.10
CA LEU A 51 13.38 -0.03 -9.88
C LEU A 51 13.48 1.44 -10.32
N GLY A 52 14.52 2.17 -9.89
CA GLY A 52 14.65 3.60 -10.13
C GLY A 52 13.64 4.43 -9.31
N VAL A 53 13.11 3.88 -8.22
CA VAL A 53 12.15 4.54 -7.36
C VAL A 53 12.89 5.27 -6.24
N GLU A 54 12.83 6.58 -6.25
CA GLU A 54 13.40 7.41 -5.19
C GLU A 54 12.57 7.33 -3.92
N THR A 55 13.26 7.22 -2.79
CA THR A 55 12.64 7.16 -1.46
C THR A 55 13.33 8.12 -0.50
N GLN A 56 12.56 8.64 0.44
CA GLN A 56 13.08 9.40 1.57
C GLN A 56 12.73 8.66 2.85
N THR A 57 13.75 8.23 3.59
CA THR A 57 13.58 7.52 4.86
C THR A 57 13.73 8.46 6.03
N VAL A 58 12.82 8.36 6.99
CA VAL A 58 12.87 9.05 8.29
C VAL A 58 12.86 7.99 9.38
N GLU A 59 13.91 8.00 10.22
CA GLU A 59 14.01 7.13 11.39
C GLU A 59 13.24 7.75 12.56
N HIS A 60 12.60 6.91 13.34
CA HIS A 60 11.88 7.35 14.55
C HIS A 60 11.77 6.19 15.55
N PRO A 61 11.49 6.48 16.83
CA PRO A 61 11.15 5.44 17.80
C PRO A 61 9.96 4.60 17.34
N PRO A 62 9.81 3.36 17.84
CA PRO A 62 8.65 2.53 17.51
C PRO A 62 7.35 3.27 17.82
N LEU A 63 6.44 3.31 16.84
CA LEU A 63 5.14 3.94 16.96
C LEU A 63 4.10 2.88 17.33
N PHE A 64 3.51 2.97 18.51
CA PHE A 64 2.51 2.03 18.99
C PHE A 64 1.13 2.66 19.15
N THR A 65 1.05 3.99 19.14
CA THR A 65 -0.21 4.73 19.33
C THR A 65 -0.49 5.68 18.18
N VAL A 66 -1.77 6.02 18.02
CA VAL A 66 -2.20 7.05 17.06
C VAL A 66 -1.61 8.43 17.41
N GLU A 67 -1.42 8.70 18.73
CA GLU A 67 -0.81 9.95 19.18
C GLU A 67 0.66 10.05 18.78
N ASP A 68 1.43 8.96 18.86
CA ASP A 68 2.83 8.93 18.41
C ASP A 68 2.92 9.21 16.92
N SER A 69 2.05 8.55 16.14
CA SER A 69 1.94 8.79 14.69
C SER A 69 1.57 10.24 14.39
N ARG A 70 0.65 10.85 15.15
CA ARG A 70 0.24 12.25 14.96
C ARG A 70 1.35 13.25 15.19
N LYS A 71 2.21 13.05 16.19
CA LYS A 71 3.37 13.92 16.43
C LYS A 71 4.33 13.90 15.24
N LEU A 72 4.55 12.73 14.66
CA LEU A 72 5.44 12.56 13.52
C LEU A 72 4.87 13.12 12.20
N ARG A 73 3.54 13.16 12.03
CA ARG A 73 2.87 13.69 10.82
C ARG A 73 3.29 15.10 10.46
N GLY A 74 3.47 15.98 11.44
CA GLY A 74 3.87 17.37 11.20
C GLY A 74 5.28 17.50 10.63
N GLU A 75 6.11 16.45 10.75
CA GLU A 75 7.52 16.46 10.35
C GLU A 75 7.75 15.80 8.99
N ILE A 76 6.85 14.90 8.55
CA ILE A 76 7.00 14.17 7.30
C ILE A 76 5.90 14.59 6.32
N PRO A 77 6.24 15.34 5.25
CA PRO A 77 5.23 15.77 4.27
C PRO A 77 4.69 14.61 3.43
N GLY A 78 3.41 14.68 3.07
CA GLY A 78 2.72 13.68 2.25
C GLY A 78 1.58 12.97 2.96
N ALA A 79 0.98 12.00 2.29
CA ALA A 79 -0.11 11.18 2.85
C ALA A 79 0.43 10.17 3.85
N HIS A 80 -0.05 10.20 5.08
CA HIS A 80 0.17 9.13 6.06
C HIS A 80 -0.85 8.03 5.87
N THR A 81 -0.42 6.78 6.01
CA THR A 81 -1.25 5.62 5.69
C THR A 81 -1.54 4.74 6.89
N LYS A 82 -2.69 4.08 6.84
CA LYS A 82 -2.98 2.89 7.62
C LYS A 82 -3.16 1.69 6.70
N ASN A 83 -2.77 0.53 7.19
CA ASN A 83 -2.80 -0.71 6.44
C ASN A 83 -3.64 -1.74 7.20
N LEU A 84 -4.58 -2.38 6.49
CA LEU A 84 -5.46 -3.40 7.04
C LEU A 84 -5.20 -4.72 6.32
N PHE A 85 -4.67 -5.71 7.03
CA PHE A 85 -4.51 -7.06 6.49
C PHE A 85 -5.75 -7.87 6.86
N LEU A 86 -6.53 -8.24 5.86
CA LEU A 86 -7.86 -8.79 6.00
C LEU A 86 -7.97 -10.16 5.31
N LYS A 87 -8.86 -11.02 5.85
CA LYS A 87 -9.22 -12.31 5.25
C LYS A 87 -10.74 -12.51 5.24
N CYS A 88 -11.25 -13.28 4.28
CA CYS A 88 -12.62 -13.78 4.33
C CYS A 88 -12.65 -15.28 4.67
N LYS A 89 -13.86 -15.83 4.94
CA LYS A 89 -14.03 -17.25 5.23
C LYS A 89 -13.56 -18.21 4.14
N LYS A 90 -13.49 -17.74 2.88
CA LYS A 90 -13.01 -18.52 1.73
C LYS A 90 -11.48 -18.52 1.60
N GLY A 91 -10.75 -17.95 2.56
CA GLY A 91 -9.28 -17.90 2.55
C GLY A 91 -8.66 -16.81 1.66
N GLN A 92 -9.47 -15.97 0.98
CA GLN A 92 -8.95 -14.84 0.21
C GLN A 92 -8.38 -13.78 1.15
N LEU A 93 -7.26 -13.19 0.77
CA LEU A 93 -6.54 -12.18 1.54
C LEU A 93 -6.55 -10.84 0.83
N TRP A 94 -6.63 -9.76 1.61
CA TRP A 94 -6.53 -8.38 1.12
C TRP A 94 -5.57 -7.59 2.00
N LEU A 95 -4.81 -6.74 1.35
CA LEU A 95 -4.05 -5.68 2.00
C LEU A 95 -4.65 -4.35 1.52
N VAL A 96 -5.33 -3.68 2.44
CA VAL A 96 -6.03 -2.42 2.16
C VAL A 96 -5.21 -1.29 2.76
N THR A 97 -4.78 -0.36 1.92
CA THR A 97 -4.03 0.84 2.32
C THR A 97 -4.88 2.07 2.07
N ALA A 98 -5.06 2.88 3.08
CA ALA A 98 -5.85 4.11 3.04
C ALA A 98 -5.15 5.25 3.79
N LEU A 99 -5.67 6.46 3.65
CA LEU A 99 -5.27 7.55 4.52
C LEU A 99 -5.50 7.17 5.99
N GLU A 100 -4.59 7.58 6.85
CA GLU A 100 -4.63 7.21 8.26
C GLU A 100 -5.92 7.69 8.95
N ASP A 101 -6.44 8.85 8.56
CA ASP A 101 -7.66 9.47 9.06
C ASP A 101 -8.94 9.04 8.33
N ALA A 102 -8.84 8.31 7.20
CA ALA A 102 -10.01 7.82 6.47
C ALA A 102 -10.86 6.90 7.36
N SER A 103 -12.17 7.14 7.42
CA SER A 103 -13.11 6.25 8.09
C SER A 103 -13.49 5.10 7.18
N ILE A 104 -13.11 3.86 7.54
CA ILE A 104 -13.40 2.64 6.77
C ILE A 104 -14.37 1.77 7.57
N ASP A 105 -15.59 1.60 7.06
CA ASP A 105 -16.53 0.66 7.65
C ASP A 105 -16.21 -0.77 7.22
N LEU A 106 -15.57 -1.54 8.12
CA LEU A 106 -15.22 -2.94 7.88
C LEU A 106 -16.44 -3.84 7.65
N LYS A 107 -17.63 -3.45 8.13
CA LYS A 107 -18.85 -4.26 7.96
C LYS A 107 -19.36 -4.20 6.52
N SER A 108 -19.21 -3.07 5.84
CA SER A 108 -19.63 -2.87 4.46
C SER A 108 -18.50 -3.04 3.43
N LEU A 109 -17.24 -3.01 3.87
CA LEU A 109 -16.06 -3.07 3.00
C LEU A 109 -16.09 -4.30 2.06
N HIS A 110 -16.60 -5.43 2.53
CA HIS A 110 -16.69 -6.64 1.73
C HIS A 110 -17.53 -6.47 0.45
N HIS A 111 -18.53 -5.59 0.43
CA HIS A 111 -19.29 -5.27 -0.78
C HIS A 111 -18.42 -4.56 -1.82
N LYS A 112 -17.60 -3.58 -1.37
CA LYS A 112 -16.67 -2.85 -2.25
C LYS A 112 -15.59 -3.76 -2.81
N LEU A 113 -15.15 -4.75 -2.03
CA LEU A 113 -14.12 -5.72 -2.47
C LEU A 113 -14.69 -6.89 -3.29
N GLY A 114 -16.02 -7.05 -3.36
CA GLY A 114 -16.66 -8.21 -3.98
C GLY A 114 -16.35 -9.52 -3.26
N SER A 115 -16.18 -9.47 -1.94
CA SER A 115 -15.76 -10.60 -1.11
C SER A 115 -16.85 -11.08 -0.14
N GLY A 116 -16.61 -12.17 0.57
CA GLY A 116 -17.37 -12.53 1.76
C GLY A 116 -17.00 -11.64 2.95
N ARG A 117 -17.70 -11.78 4.08
CA ARG A 117 -17.42 -11.05 5.30
C ARG A 117 -15.94 -11.11 5.65
N LEU A 118 -15.39 -9.98 6.02
CA LEU A 118 -13.98 -9.79 6.34
C LEU A 118 -13.73 -9.87 7.84
N SER A 119 -12.53 -10.32 8.18
CA SER A 119 -11.94 -10.23 9.52
C SER A 119 -10.45 -9.90 9.36
N PHE A 120 -9.82 -9.41 10.43
CA PHE A 120 -8.37 -9.24 10.42
C PHE A 120 -7.66 -10.58 10.27
N GLY A 121 -6.55 -10.61 9.53
CA GLY A 121 -5.61 -11.71 9.52
C GLY A 121 -4.96 -11.86 10.90
N SER A 122 -4.60 -13.11 11.28
CA SER A 122 -3.86 -13.33 12.52
C SER A 122 -2.40 -12.88 12.39
N ALA A 123 -1.70 -12.70 13.53
CA ALA A 123 -0.29 -12.34 13.54
C ALA A 123 0.58 -13.40 12.84
N GLU A 124 0.24 -14.67 13.01
CA GLU A 124 0.92 -15.80 12.36
C GLU A 124 0.77 -15.71 10.83
N LEU A 125 -0.45 -15.50 10.35
CA LEU A 125 -0.73 -15.35 8.91
C LEU A 125 -0.07 -14.11 8.32
N LEU A 126 -0.01 -13.02 9.09
CA LEU A 126 0.69 -11.79 8.70
C LEU A 126 2.19 -12.05 8.53
N GLY A 127 2.82 -12.73 9.50
CA GLY A 127 4.23 -13.13 9.43
C GLY A 127 4.51 -14.10 8.29
N GLU A 128 3.64 -15.10 8.09
CA GLU A 128 3.75 -16.09 7.02
C GLU A 128 3.71 -15.44 5.62
N VAL A 129 2.75 -14.54 5.40
CA VAL A 129 2.45 -14.01 4.04
C VAL A 129 3.22 -12.74 3.73
N LEU A 130 3.29 -11.80 4.67
CA LEU A 130 3.89 -10.48 4.45
C LEU A 130 5.25 -10.31 5.13
N GLY A 131 5.70 -11.30 5.92
CA GLY A 131 7.00 -11.25 6.60
C GLY A 131 7.12 -10.14 7.65
N VAL A 132 6.00 -9.62 8.16
CA VAL A 132 5.99 -8.51 9.13
C VAL A 132 5.23 -8.87 10.39
N THR A 133 5.49 -8.12 11.46
CA THR A 133 4.78 -8.25 12.73
C THR A 133 3.63 -7.23 12.84
N PRO A 134 2.67 -7.45 13.75
CA PRO A 134 1.70 -6.41 14.11
C PRO A 134 2.38 -5.10 14.47
N GLY A 135 1.85 -3.98 13.98
CA GLY A 135 2.47 -2.66 14.11
C GLY A 135 3.39 -2.26 12.94
N ALA A 136 3.93 -3.23 12.17
CA ALA A 136 4.75 -2.98 10.98
C ALA A 136 4.02 -3.30 9.66
N VAL A 137 2.69 -3.48 9.70
CA VAL A 137 1.90 -3.80 8.50
C VAL A 137 2.03 -2.68 7.49
N SER A 138 2.47 -3.02 6.30
CA SER A 138 2.74 -2.07 5.22
C SER A 138 2.43 -2.67 3.87
N THR A 139 2.07 -1.82 2.91
CA THR A 139 1.92 -2.21 1.50
C THR A 139 3.20 -2.84 0.94
N PHE A 140 4.37 -2.45 1.46
CA PHE A 140 5.65 -3.05 1.06
C PHE A 140 5.76 -4.53 1.42
N GLY A 141 4.97 -5.04 2.38
CA GLY A 141 4.99 -6.46 2.78
C GLY A 141 4.70 -7.43 1.65
N VAL A 142 4.03 -7.00 0.57
CA VAL A 142 3.75 -7.86 -0.59
C VAL A 142 5.01 -8.34 -1.33
N ILE A 143 6.18 -7.74 -1.07
CA ILE A 143 7.44 -8.22 -1.61
C ILE A 143 7.76 -9.67 -1.13
N ASN A 144 7.18 -10.07 0.00
CA ASN A 144 7.30 -11.40 0.58
C ASN A 144 6.23 -12.38 0.06
N ASP A 145 5.14 -11.89 -0.51
CA ASP A 145 4.06 -12.73 -1.05
C ASP A 145 4.36 -13.15 -2.49
N THR A 146 5.31 -14.06 -2.66
CA THR A 146 5.75 -14.55 -3.96
C THR A 146 4.72 -15.43 -4.68
N GLU A 147 3.69 -15.89 -3.97
CA GLU A 147 2.59 -16.70 -4.50
C GLU A 147 1.38 -15.86 -4.93
N ASN A 148 1.45 -14.54 -4.77
CA ASN A 148 0.37 -13.60 -5.09
C ASN A 148 -0.97 -13.96 -4.39
N ARG A 149 -0.91 -14.35 -3.13
CA ARG A 149 -2.07 -14.70 -2.30
C ARG A 149 -2.90 -13.49 -1.91
N VAL A 150 -2.28 -12.30 -1.87
CA VAL A 150 -2.87 -11.06 -1.37
C VAL A 150 -3.35 -10.18 -2.51
N SER A 151 -4.61 -9.78 -2.48
CA SER A 151 -5.13 -8.71 -3.34
C SER A 151 -4.86 -7.35 -2.68
N VAL A 152 -4.12 -6.47 -3.38
CA VAL A 152 -3.83 -5.11 -2.89
C VAL A 152 -4.91 -4.14 -3.31
N VAL A 153 -5.36 -3.33 -2.37
CA VAL A 153 -6.33 -2.25 -2.58
C VAL A 153 -5.77 -0.96 -2.01
N LEU A 154 -5.71 0.07 -2.84
CA LEU A 154 -5.37 1.42 -2.44
C LEU A 154 -6.64 2.27 -2.42
N ASP A 155 -6.82 3.04 -1.35
CA ASP A 155 -7.90 4.01 -1.28
C ASP A 155 -7.68 5.13 -2.31
N GLU A 156 -8.75 5.52 -3.02
CA GLU A 156 -8.70 6.60 -4.00
C GLU A 156 -8.22 7.93 -3.38
N GLY A 157 -8.48 8.14 -2.09
CA GLY A 157 -8.02 9.31 -1.34
C GLY A 157 -6.49 9.46 -1.38
N LEU A 158 -5.72 8.36 -1.41
CA LEU A 158 -4.26 8.39 -1.53
C LEU A 158 -3.79 8.95 -2.87
N MET A 159 -4.58 8.81 -3.92
CA MET A 159 -4.22 9.24 -5.28
C MET A 159 -4.21 10.76 -5.45
N ARG A 160 -4.67 11.50 -4.45
CA ARG A 160 -4.62 12.97 -4.40
C ARG A 160 -3.26 13.53 -3.98
N PHE A 161 -2.38 12.67 -3.46
CA PHE A 161 -1.07 13.04 -2.94
C PHE A 161 0.03 12.57 -3.88
N ASP A 162 1.04 13.41 -4.07
CA ASP A 162 2.22 13.04 -4.87
C ASP A 162 3.17 12.14 -4.08
N ARG A 163 3.17 12.26 -2.73
CA ARG A 163 3.98 11.46 -1.82
C ARG A 163 3.11 10.69 -0.84
N ILE A 164 3.43 9.41 -0.67
CA ILE A 164 2.76 8.48 0.24
C ILE A 164 3.80 7.94 1.22
N ASN A 165 3.48 7.97 2.51
CA ASN A 165 4.34 7.57 3.61
C ASN A 165 3.92 6.19 4.13
N LEU A 166 4.87 5.26 4.19
CA LEU A 166 4.66 3.85 4.53
C LEU A 166 5.80 3.33 5.42
N HIS A 167 5.52 2.34 6.25
CA HIS A 167 6.55 1.63 7.01
C HIS A 167 7.37 0.69 6.11
N PRO A 168 8.72 0.73 6.17
CA PRO A 168 9.59 -0.14 5.38
C PRO A 168 9.78 -1.51 6.06
N LEU A 169 8.72 -2.28 6.25
CA LEU A 169 8.67 -3.59 6.93
C LEU A 169 9.00 -3.55 8.43
N VAL A 170 9.33 -2.39 8.97
CA VAL A 170 9.61 -2.14 10.39
C VAL A 170 8.83 -0.91 10.86
N ASN A 171 8.52 -0.83 12.16
CA ASN A 171 7.78 0.29 12.74
C ASN A 171 8.67 1.38 13.36
N THR A 172 9.97 1.34 13.05
CA THR A 172 10.98 2.31 13.54
C THR A 172 11.42 3.29 12.46
N ALA A 173 10.81 3.22 11.28
CA ALA A 173 11.07 4.12 10.18
C ALA A 173 9.83 4.32 9.31
N THR A 174 9.81 5.43 8.58
CA THR A 174 8.83 5.74 7.55
C THR A 174 9.56 6.07 6.25
N ILE A 175 9.07 5.52 5.14
CA ILE A 175 9.54 5.85 3.79
C ILE A 175 8.47 6.69 3.10
N GLY A 176 8.87 7.87 2.60
CA GLY A 176 8.12 8.64 1.62
C GLY A 176 8.47 8.19 0.20
N ILE A 177 7.47 7.78 -0.56
CA ILE A 177 7.57 7.30 -1.94
C ILE A 177 6.59 8.07 -2.82
N SER A 178 6.92 8.29 -4.11
CA SER A 178 5.94 8.87 -5.04
C SER A 178 4.79 7.89 -5.28
N ARG A 179 3.60 8.42 -5.56
CA ARG A 179 2.43 7.62 -5.92
C ARG A 179 2.73 6.67 -7.08
N GLU A 180 3.40 7.16 -8.12
CA GLU A 180 3.81 6.40 -9.29
C GLU A 180 4.83 5.31 -8.92
N GLY A 181 5.78 5.64 -8.02
CA GLY A 181 6.76 4.71 -7.49
C GLY A 181 6.11 3.55 -6.72
N LEU A 182 5.11 3.85 -5.88
CA LEU A 182 4.35 2.82 -5.16
C LEU A 182 3.60 1.89 -6.12
N ILE A 183 2.93 2.43 -7.14
CA ILE A 183 2.22 1.63 -8.15
C ILE A 183 3.20 0.78 -8.96
N SER A 184 4.36 1.35 -9.33
CA SER A 184 5.41 0.63 -10.04
C SER A 184 5.96 -0.53 -9.21
N PHE A 185 6.25 -0.30 -7.94
CA PHE A 185 6.67 -1.32 -6.98
C PHE A 185 5.64 -2.46 -6.91
N LEU A 186 4.37 -2.14 -6.67
CA LEU A 186 3.31 -3.15 -6.55
C LEU A 186 3.19 -4.01 -7.82
N ARG A 187 3.25 -3.39 -8.98
CA ARG A 187 3.22 -4.12 -10.26
C ARG A 187 4.44 -5.01 -10.45
N SER A 188 5.62 -4.54 -10.05
CA SER A 188 6.86 -5.32 -10.18
C SER A 188 6.89 -6.54 -9.26
N CYS A 189 6.18 -6.48 -8.11
CA CYS A 189 5.98 -7.61 -7.21
C CYS A 189 4.84 -8.56 -7.65
N GLY A 190 4.16 -8.31 -8.77
CA GLY A 190 3.03 -9.13 -9.21
C GLY A 190 1.69 -8.79 -8.56
N HIS A 191 1.62 -7.68 -7.81
CA HIS A 191 0.44 -7.22 -7.06
C HIS A 191 -0.15 -5.92 -7.64
N PRO A 192 -0.66 -5.88 -8.89
CA PRO A 192 -1.27 -4.69 -9.44
C PRO A 192 -2.44 -4.24 -8.54
N PRO A 193 -2.41 -3.00 -8.00
CA PRO A 193 -3.40 -2.59 -7.01
C PRO A 193 -4.74 -2.28 -7.67
N LYS A 194 -5.83 -2.55 -6.95
CA LYS A 194 -7.15 -1.98 -7.23
C LYS A 194 -7.25 -0.63 -6.52
N ILE A 195 -7.71 0.41 -7.21
CA ILE A 195 -7.96 1.72 -6.61
C ILE A 195 -9.47 1.83 -6.40
N LEU A 196 -9.91 2.02 -5.17
CA LEU A 196 -11.32 2.06 -4.78
C LEU A 196 -11.57 3.21 -3.80
N ALA A 197 -12.72 3.86 -3.91
CA ALA A 197 -13.20 4.79 -2.88
C ALA A 197 -13.67 4.00 -1.65
N LEU A 198 -12.83 3.94 -0.60
CA LEU A 198 -13.06 3.07 0.55
C LEU A 198 -13.81 3.77 1.68
N GLY A 199 -13.51 5.01 1.97
CA GLY A 199 -14.11 5.78 3.05
C GLY A 199 -14.34 7.24 2.66
N GLU A 200 -15.07 7.94 3.52
CA GLU A 200 -15.13 9.40 3.48
C GLU A 200 -13.91 9.93 4.24
N THR A 201 -13.22 10.88 3.65
CA THR A 201 -12.19 11.66 4.35
C THR A 201 -12.92 12.69 5.18
N VAL A 202 -12.75 12.66 6.49
CA VAL A 202 -13.32 13.65 7.44
C VAL A 202 -12.57 14.96 7.31
#